data_5451da4d3237435942fe303dc56fcafd
#
_entry.id   5451da4d3237435942fe303dc56fcafd
#
_cell.length_a   1.000
_cell.length_b   1.000
_cell.length_c   1.000
_cell.angle_alpha   90.00
_cell.angle_beta   90.00
_cell.angle_gamma   90.00
#
_symmetry.space_group_name_H-M   'P 1'
#
loop_
_entity.id
_entity.type
_entity.pdbx_description
1 polymer ?
#
loop_
_entity_poly.entity_id
_entity_poly.type
_entity_poly.pdbx_seq_one_letter_code
_entity_poly.pdbx_strand_id
1 'polypeptide(L)'
;MKAARFAPLGFDKSRLISRMREKGVDAILLSTPENVFYTTGYPCLPGSGNPILYALRNQFPFFSFIESDGCVTLCAWIGALLGDVEFAVDHIEMYADLKGGVETLKNFFIVKNLGGKIIGVESACPWFITALLEEHCSPMGISQIDDIMTSLRAVKSAEELAMIKKSTSIVESAIRELVEIVRPGISRPDLIQEAKIRMIANGATGIGHVTISFGTSNPELSIEENLGANQLVALDLGASYYGYLSDIRRHVYTGAVPKRLKSLHALMCGIVDEIGGGLVPGATARGLYERALSLYEKNGLVPLIINVGHSIGLMTEESWISAGSDLVLEPGMVINVELYTGYGDGVEIGNEETYLITEKRPERITTLPIPIIEI
;
A
#
# COMPACT_ATOMS: atom_id res chain seq x y z
N MET A 1 -5.60 4.98 -34.47
CA MET A 1 -5.19 5.38 -33.11
C MET A 1 -4.03 4.47 -32.70
N LYS A 2 -3.07 4.91 -31.93
CA LYS A 2 -2.08 3.98 -31.36
C LYS A 2 -2.78 3.16 -30.28
N ALA A 3 -2.48 1.85 -30.20
CA ALA A 3 -2.95 0.98 -29.13
C ALA A 3 -2.58 1.56 -27.76
N ALA A 4 -3.50 1.44 -26.78
CA ALA A 4 -3.19 1.77 -25.39
C ALA A 4 -2.23 0.72 -24.85
N ARG A 5 -1.03 1.15 -24.43
CA ARG A 5 0.01 0.25 -23.92
C ARG A 5 0.06 0.27 -22.39
N PHE A 6 -0.08 -0.90 -21.81
CA PHE A 6 0.07 -1.14 -20.37
C PHE A 6 1.42 -1.80 -20.10
N ALA A 7 2.19 -1.23 -19.20
CA ALA A 7 3.52 -1.74 -18.84
C ALA A 7 3.77 -1.54 -17.35
N PRO A 8 4.55 -2.44 -16.71
CA PRO A 8 5.06 -2.23 -15.37
C PRO A 8 5.85 -0.93 -15.26
N LEU A 9 5.73 -0.22 -14.13
CA LEU A 9 6.49 1.01 -13.88
C LEU A 9 7.83 0.76 -13.19
N GLY A 10 7.87 -0.19 -12.26
CA GLY A 10 9.04 -0.45 -11.40
C GLY A 10 9.56 -1.89 -11.43
N PHE A 11 9.00 -2.75 -12.26
CA PHE A 11 9.35 -4.16 -12.25
C PHE A 11 10.76 -4.44 -12.80
N ASP A 12 11.67 -4.80 -11.90
CA ASP A 12 13.01 -5.27 -12.25
C ASP A 12 13.04 -6.79 -12.42
N LYS A 13 12.86 -7.22 -13.67
CA LYS A 13 12.89 -8.64 -14.06
C LYS A 13 14.23 -9.32 -13.69
N SER A 14 15.35 -8.62 -13.82
CA SER A 14 16.67 -9.18 -13.53
C SER A 14 16.85 -9.45 -12.04
N ARG A 15 16.38 -8.52 -11.21
CA ARG A 15 16.37 -8.66 -9.75
C ARG A 15 15.47 -9.84 -9.32
N LEU A 16 14.28 -9.96 -9.93
CA LEU A 16 13.39 -11.11 -9.67
C LEU A 16 14.10 -12.44 -9.97
N ILE A 17 14.70 -12.58 -11.15
CA ILE A 17 15.38 -13.81 -11.56
C ILE A 17 16.54 -14.16 -10.58
N SER A 18 17.29 -13.15 -10.11
CA SER A 18 18.33 -13.36 -9.09
C SER A 18 17.74 -13.93 -7.81
N ARG A 19 16.67 -13.35 -7.31
CA ARG A 19 15.98 -13.81 -6.09
C ARG A 19 15.39 -15.22 -6.25
N MET A 20 14.82 -15.53 -7.42
CA MET A 20 14.33 -16.87 -7.72
C MET A 20 15.47 -17.92 -7.64
N ARG A 21 16.63 -17.60 -8.21
CA ARG A 21 17.81 -18.49 -8.16
C ARG A 21 18.32 -18.67 -6.74
N GLU A 22 18.44 -17.60 -5.96
CA GLU A 22 18.86 -17.62 -4.56
C GLU A 22 17.95 -18.53 -3.71
N LYS A 23 16.65 -18.51 -3.99
CA LYS A 23 15.64 -19.31 -3.28
C LYS A 23 15.43 -20.70 -3.88
N GLY A 24 16.03 -21.00 -5.04
CA GLY A 24 15.89 -22.29 -5.73
C GLY A 24 14.49 -22.49 -6.32
N VAL A 25 13.85 -21.42 -6.82
CA VAL A 25 12.51 -21.43 -7.43
C VAL A 25 12.66 -21.39 -8.95
N ASP A 26 12.01 -22.33 -9.66
CA ASP A 26 12.10 -22.45 -11.11
C ASP A 26 11.09 -21.60 -11.88
N ALA A 27 9.94 -21.34 -11.28
CA ALA A 27 8.92 -20.44 -11.83
C ALA A 27 8.09 -19.82 -10.68
N ILE A 28 7.46 -18.69 -10.95
CA ILE A 28 6.59 -17.99 -9.99
C ILE A 28 5.21 -17.83 -10.59
N LEU A 29 4.16 -18.12 -9.79
CA LEU A 29 2.78 -17.84 -10.08
C LEU A 29 2.28 -16.75 -9.12
N LEU A 30 1.88 -15.61 -9.67
CA LEU A 30 1.33 -14.46 -8.95
C LEU A 30 -0.16 -14.35 -9.22
N SER A 31 -0.95 -14.16 -8.18
CA SER A 31 -2.41 -14.08 -8.23
C SER A 31 -3.00 -12.89 -7.46
N THR A 32 -2.19 -12.23 -6.60
CA THR A 32 -2.64 -11.00 -5.95
C THR A 32 -2.69 -9.85 -6.95
N PRO A 33 -3.70 -8.97 -6.87
CA PRO A 33 -3.83 -7.84 -7.78
C PRO A 33 -2.57 -6.98 -7.85
N GLU A 34 -1.93 -6.74 -6.70
CA GLU A 34 -0.74 -5.91 -6.58
C GLU A 34 0.44 -6.49 -7.34
N ASN A 35 0.70 -7.80 -7.20
CA ASN A 35 1.84 -8.43 -7.85
C ASN A 35 1.58 -8.72 -9.33
N VAL A 36 0.34 -9.00 -9.73
CA VAL A 36 -0.03 -9.09 -11.15
C VAL A 36 0.10 -7.73 -11.82
N PHE A 37 -0.42 -6.65 -11.21
CA PHE A 37 -0.23 -5.29 -11.73
C PHE A 37 1.26 -4.92 -11.80
N TYR A 38 2.03 -5.17 -10.74
CA TYR A 38 3.45 -4.85 -10.66
C TYR A 38 4.28 -5.52 -11.76
N THR A 39 3.97 -6.76 -12.12
CA THR A 39 4.76 -7.54 -13.09
C THR A 39 4.28 -7.43 -14.53
N THR A 40 3.02 -7.05 -14.77
CA THR A 40 2.41 -7.04 -16.11
C THR A 40 1.87 -5.68 -16.56
N GLY A 41 1.61 -4.77 -15.63
CA GLY A 41 0.85 -3.54 -15.87
C GLY A 41 -0.66 -3.78 -16.07
N TYR A 42 -1.16 -5.00 -15.87
CA TYR A 42 -2.60 -5.30 -15.99
C TYR A 42 -3.40 -4.49 -14.95
N PRO A 43 -4.37 -3.64 -15.36
CA PRO A 43 -4.99 -2.66 -14.47
C PRO A 43 -6.04 -3.27 -13.53
N CYS A 44 -5.63 -4.24 -12.72
CA CYS A 44 -6.49 -5.01 -11.83
C CYS A 44 -6.62 -4.44 -10.40
N LEU A 45 -6.05 -3.28 -10.12
CA LEU A 45 -6.18 -2.62 -8.82
C LEU A 45 -7.42 -1.73 -8.73
N PRO A 46 -8.01 -1.50 -7.53
CA PRO A 46 -9.14 -0.60 -7.35
C PRO A 46 -8.87 0.80 -7.89
N GLY A 47 -7.64 1.29 -7.70
CA GLY A 47 -7.18 2.62 -8.08
C GLY A 47 -6.42 2.69 -9.40
N SER A 48 -6.38 1.64 -10.23
CA SER A 48 -5.68 1.66 -11.53
C SER A 48 -6.50 2.26 -12.69
N GLY A 49 -7.63 2.87 -12.37
CA GLY A 49 -8.57 3.48 -13.32
C GLY A 49 -9.98 2.92 -13.17
N ASN A 50 -10.39 1.98 -14.03
CA ASN A 50 -11.69 1.32 -13.89
C ASN A 50 -11.59 0.15 -12.89
N PRO A 51 -12.31 0.18 -11.76
CA PRO A 51 -12.22 -0.86 -10.74
C PRO A 51 -12.91 -2.17 -11.10
N ILE A 52 -13.48 -2.30 -12.30
CA ILE A 52 -14.27 -3.48 -12.69
C ILE A 52 -13.48 -4.79 -12.63
N LEU A 53 -12.20 -4.77 -13.04
CA LEU A 53 -11.36 -5.96 -13.01
C LEU A 53 -11.09 -6.45 -11.58
N TYR A 54 -10.87 -5.50 -10.66
CA TYR A 54 -10.75 -5.81 -9.24
C TYR A 54 -12.07 -6.34 -8.65
N ALA A 55 -13.19 -5.70 -8.98
CA ALA A 55 -14.52 -6.10 -8.48
C ALA A 55 -14.90 -7.52 -8.95
N LEU A 56 -14.51 -7.89 -10.16
CA LEU A 56 -14.83 -9.19 -10.76
C LEU A 56 -13.74 -10.27 -10.53
N ARG A 57 -12.65 -9.99 -9.80
CA ARG A 57 -11.49 -10.89 -9.66
C ARG A 57 -11.82 -12.30 -9.16
N ASN A 58 -12.87 -12.45 -8.36
CA ASN A 58 -13.34 -13.76 -7.89
C ASN A 58 -14.17 -14.52 -8.93
N GLN A 59 -14.70 -13.84 -9.95
CA GLN A 59 -15.46 -14.42 -11.05
C GLN A 59 -14.57 -14.63 -12.29
N PHE A 60 -13.62 -13.72 -12.48
CA PHE A 60 -12.67 -13.73 -13.58
C PHE A 60 -11.25 -13.55 -13.01
N PRO A 61 -10.67 -14.62 -12.41
CA PRO A 61 -9.34 -14.56 -11.83
C PRO A 61 -8.28 -14.28 -12.89
N PHE A 62 -7.22 -13.60 -12.51
CA PHE A 62 -6.08 -13.29 -13.36
C PHE A 62 -4.78 -13.72 -12.68
N PHE A 63 -3.76 -14.01 -13.48
CA PHE A 63 -2.49 -14.53 -12.99
C PHE A 63 -1.34 -13.96 -13.81
N SER A 64 -0.19 -13.80 -13.19
CA SER A 64 1.08 -13.63 -13.87
C SER A 64 1.94 -14.85 -13.58
N PHE A 65 2.47 -15.46 -14.61
CA PHE A 65 3.41 -16.59 -14.50
C PHE A 65 4.75 -16.18 -15.07
N ILE A 66 5.82 -16.35 -14.27
CA ILE A 66 7.16 -15.90 -14.63
C ILE A 66 8.13 -17.07 -14.50
N GLU A 67 8.79 -17.41 -15.62
CA GLU A 67 9.76 -18.48 -15.70
C GLU A 67 11.17 -18.01 -15.32
N SER A 68 12.07 -18.91 -14.99
CA SER A 68 13.43 -18.60 -14.56
C SER A 68 14.31 -17.92 -15.65
N ASP A 69 13.89 -17.95 -16.90
CA ASP A 69 14.49 -17.20 -18.01
C ASP A 69 13.93 -15.76 -18.13
N GLY A 70 12.91 -15.44 -17.33
CA GLY A 70 12.24 -14.15 -17.31
C GLY A 70 11.07 -14.00 -18.28
N CYS A 71 10.63 -15.10 -18.92
CA CYS A 71 9.41 -15.08 -19.72
C CYS A 71 8.20 -14.82 -18.82
N VAL A 72 7.40 -13.78 -19.15
CA VAL A 72 6.21 -13.36 -18.41
C VAL A 72 4.96 -13.71 -19.21
N THR A 73 4.08 -14.50 -18.64
CA THR A 73 2.76 -14.81 -19.20
C THR A 73 1.67 -14.18 -18.33
N LEU A 74 0.79 -13.38 -18.93
CA LEU A 74 -0.44 -12.89 -18.30
C LEU A 74 -1.60 -13.83 -18.70
N CYS A 75 -2.30 -14.39 -17.71
CA CYS A 75 -3.57 -15.08 -17.90
C CYS A 75 -4.71 -14.18 -17.42
N ALA A 76 -5.67 -13.84 -18.30
CA ALA A 76 -6.74 -12.93 -17.94
C ALA A 76 -8.02 -13.16 -18.78
N TRP A 77 -9.13 -12.60 -18.29
CA TRP A 77 -10.42 -12.63 -18.96
C TRP A 77 -10.41 -11.85 -20.29
N ILE A 78 -10.90 -12.47 -21.35
CA ILE A 78 -10.91 -11.90 -22.70
C ILE A 78 -11.61 -10.52 -22.76
N GLY A 79 -12.65 -10.28 -21.94
CA GLY A 79 -13.35 -9.00 -21.93
C GLY A 79 -12.47 -7.81 -21.52
N ALA A 80 -11.39 -8.05 -20.77
CA ALA A 80 -10.41 -7.03 -20.40
C ALA A 80 -9.32 -6.83 -21.48
N LEU A 81 -9.23 -7.70 -22.46
CA LEU A 81 -8.19 -7.75 -23.48
C LEU A 81 -8.72 -7.38 -24.87
N LEU A 82 -10.02 -7.05 -24.98
CA LEU A 82 -10.64 -6.64 -26.25
C LEU A 82 -10.23 -5.21 -26.62
N GLY A 83 -10.09 -4.99 -27.94
CA GLY A 83 -9.76 -3.68 -28.51
C GLY A 83 -8.27 -3.47 -28.74
N ASP A 84 -7.89 -2.20 -28.99
CA ASP A 84 -6.52 -1.81 -29.28
C ASP A 84 -5.72 -1.61 -27.96
N VAL A 85 -5.44 -2.74 -27.27
CA VAL A 85 -4.64 -2.75 -26.04
C VAL A 85 -3.42 -3.66 -26.19
N GLU A 86 -2.31 -3.24 -25.65
CA GLU A 86 -1.06 -4.01 -25.60
C GLU A 86 -0.57 -4.07 -24.15
N PHE A 87 -0.12 -5.25 -23.72
CA PHE A 87 0.54 -5.46 -22.44
C PHE A 87 2.01 -5.77 -22.67
N ALA A 88 2.89 -5.23 -21.84
CA ALA A 88 4.32 -5.47 -21.92
C ALA A 88 4.70 -6.82 -21.28
N VAL A 89 4.12 -7.90 -21.80
CA VAL A 89 4.37 -9.29 -21.42
C VAL A 89 4.77 -10.10 -22.64
N ASP A 90 5.38 -11.27 -22.43
CA ASP A 90 5.84 -12.12 -23.53
C ASP A 90 4.68 -12.94 -24.12
N HIS A 91 3.73 -13.38 -23.27
CA HIS A 91 2.57 -14.17 -23.69
C HIS A 91 1.31 -13.73 -22.96
N ILE A 92 0.16 -13.96 -23.61
CA ILE A 92 -1.17 -13.74 -23.04
C ILE A 92 -2.00 -15.00 -23.25
N GLU A 93 -2.54 -15.55 -22.15
CA GLU A 93 -3.52 -16.63 -22.15
C GLU A 93 -4.89 -16.04 -21.83
N MET A 94 -5.88 -16.32 -22.70
CA MET A 94 -7.22 -15.72 -22.60
C MET A 94 -8.29 -16.76 -22.32
N TYR A 95 -9.26 -16.40 -21.50
CA TYR A 95 -10.45 -17.22 -21.25
C TYR A 95 -11.73 -16.36 -21.24
N ALA A 96 -12.90 -17.00 -21.50
CA ALA A 96 -14.18 -16.31 -21.64
C ALA A 96 -15.00 -16.26 -20.34
N ASP A 97 -14.92 -17.29 -19.50
CA ASP A 97 -15.67 -17.44 -18.25
C ASP A 97 -14.84 -18.17 -17.19
N LEU A 98 -15.35 -18.29 -15.96
CA LEU A 98 -14.62 -18.91 -14.86
C LEU A 98 -14.23 -20.37 -15.15
N LYS A 99 -15.14 -21.15 -15.77
CA LYS A 99 -14.84 -22.53 -16.14
C LYS A 99 -13.72 -22.59 -17.18
N GLY A 100 -13.78 -21.74 -18.19
CA GLY A 100 -12.74 -21.58 -19.20
C GLY A 100 -11.42 -21.12 -18.58
N GLY A 101 -11.45 -20.24 -17.58
CA GLY A 101 -10.26 -19.79 -16.84
C GLY A 101 -9.55 -20.93 -16.10
N VAL A 102 -10.31 -21.78 -15.43
CA VAL A 102 -9.76 -22.98 -14.76
C VAL A 102 -9.15 -23.96 -15.77
N GLU A 103 -9.85 -24.24 -16.88
CA GLU A 103 -9.33 -25.13 -17.93
C GLU A 103 -8.09 -24.52 -18.63
N THR A 104 -8.10 -23.22 -18.88
CA THR A 104 -6.94 -22.51 -19.46
C THR A 104 -5.73 -22.63 -18.54
N LEU A 105 -5.88 -22.40 -17.24
CA LEU A 105 -4.81 -22.51 -16.26
C LEU A 105 -4.29 -23.96 -16.18
N LYS A 106 -5.18 -24.93 -16.11
CA LYS A 106 -4.83 -26.35 -16.12
C LYS A 106 -4.01 -26.73 -17.38
N ASN A 107 -4.50 -26.38 -18.57
CA ASN A 107 -3.82 -26.66 -19.83
C ASN A 107 -2.47 -25.94 -19.90
N PHE A 108 -2.40 -24.70 -19.43
CA PHE A 108 -1.17 -23.94 -19.32
C PHE A 108 -0.12 -24.67 -18.46
N PHE A 109 -0.51 -25.15 -17.28
CA PHE A 109 0.41 -25.90 -16.41
C PHE A 109 0.90 -27.21 -17.04
N ILE A 110 0.01 -27.94 -17.74
CA ILE A 110 0.39 -29.16 -18.46
C ILE A 110 1.42 -28.85 -19.57
N VAL A 111 1.14 -27.81 -20.38
CA VAL A 111 2.03 -27.39 -21.49
C VAL A 111 3.38 -26.92 -20.97
N LYS A 112 3.42 -26.20 -19.84
CA LYS A 112 4.67 -25.72 -19.22
C LYS A 112 5.53 -26.85 -18.62
N ASN A 113 4.98 -28.06 -18.52
CA ASN A 113 5.70 -29.23 -18.02
C ASN A 113 6.43 -28.95 -16.70
N LEU A 114 5.67 -28.62 -15.67
CA LEU A 114 6.20 -28.21 -14.38
C LEU A 114 6.64 -29.37 -13.47
N GLY A 115 6.57 -30.61 -13.96
CA GLY A 115 7.04 -31.79 -13.25
C GLY A 115 8.51 -31.67 -12.83
N GLY A 116 8.79 -31.96 -11.57
CA GLY A 116 10.15 -31.88 -11.01
C GLY A 116 10.69 -30.46 -10.78
N LYS A 117 9.86 -29.42 -10.97
CA LYS A 117 10.22 -28.02 -10.70
C LYS A 117 9.71 -27.55 -9.34
N ILE A 118 10.36 -26.58 -8.75
CA ILE A 118 9.89 -25.85 -7.56
C ILE A 118 9.15 -24.60 -8.03
N ILE A 119 7.86 -24.51 -7.68
CA ILE A 119 7.01 -23.40 -8.08
C ILE A 119 6.78 -22.45 -6.91
N GLY A 120 7.15 -21.18 -7.10
CA GLY A 120 6.87 -20.12 -6.16
C GLY A 120 5.42 -19.66 -6.26
N VAL A 121 4.74 -19.56 -5.12
CA VAL A 121 3.38 -18.99 -5.03
C VAL A 121 3.29 -18.02 -3.86
N GLU A 122 2.37 -17.08 -3.95
CA GLU A 122 2.04 -16.17 -2.85
C GLU A 122 1.26 -16.91 -1.75
N SER A 123 1.41 -16.49 -0.50
CA SER A 123 0.62 -17.03 0.62
C SER A 123 -0.88 -16.81 0.42
N ALA A 124 -1.27 -15.73 -0.26
CA ALA A 124 -2.64 -15.41 -0.61
C ALA A 124 -3.12 -16.09 -1.93
N CYS A 125 -2.32 -16.99 -2.50
CA CYS A 125 -2.72 -17.71 -3.71
C CYS A 125 -4.01 -18.52 -3.46
N PRO A 126 -5.03 -18.40 -4.31
CA PRO A 126 -6.26 -19.16 -4.16
C PRO A 126 -5.97 -20.67 -4.14
N TRP A 127 -6.55 -21.37 -3.16
CA TRP A 127 -6.34 -22.81 -2.95
C TRP A 127 -6.56 -23.66 -4.22
N PHE A 128 -7.55 -23.31 -5.04
CA PHE A 128 -7.83 -24.06 -6.26
C PHE A 128 -6.65 -24.05 -7.27
N ILE A 129 -5.83 -23.00 -7.25
CA ILE A 129 -4.65 -22.88 -8.13
C ILE A 129 -3.56 -23.86 -7.66
N THR A 130 -3.28 -23.87 -6.36
CA THR A 130 -2.30 -24.80 -5.79
C THR A 130 -2.73 -26.26 -5.96
N ALA A 131 -4.04 -26.53 -5.79
CA ALA A 131 -4.61 -27.84 -6.04
C ALA A 131 -4.46 -28.30 -7.51
N LEU A 132 -4.68 -27.38 -8.47
CA LEU A 132 -4.46 -27.68 -9.90
C LEU A 132 -2.98 -27.95 -10.21
N LEU A 133 -2.07 -27.20 -9.60
CA LEU A 133 -0.62 -27.45 -9.74
C LEU A 133 -0.23 -28.84 -9.23
N GLU A 134 -0.69 -29.22 -8.05
CA GLU A 134 -0.41 -30.52 -7.44
C GLU A 134 -1.01 -31.66 -8.25
N GLU A 135 -2.28 -31.54 -8.67
CA GLU A 135 -3.01 -32.59 -9.39
C GLU A 135 -2.45 -32.85 -10.80
N HIS A 136 -2.07 -31.79 -11.52
CA HIS A 136 -1.77 -31.92 -12.95
C HIS A 136 -0.30 -31.77 -13.32
N CYS A 137 0.54 -31.25 -12.43
CA CYS A 137 1.94 -30.95 -12.73
C CYS A 137 2.94 -31.75 -11.92
N SER A 138 2.51 -32.36 -10.81
CA SER A 138 3.41 -33.07 -9.90
C SER A 138 4.75 -32.32 -9.69
N PRO A 139 4.70 -31.04 -9.25
CA PRO A 139 5.90 -30.27 -9.03
C PRO A 139 6.76 -30.94 -7.94
N MET A 140 8.07 -30.67 -7.94
CA MET A 140 8.94 -31.14 -6.87
C MET A 140 8.59 -30.50 -5.53
N GLY A 141 8.04 -29.27 -5.56
CA GLY A 141 7.56 -28.56 -4.40
C GLY A 141 6.90 -27.23 -4.74
N ILE A 142 6.16 -26.70 -3.77
CA ILE A 142 5.60 -25.35 -3.79
C ILE A 142 6.30 -24.54 -2.69
N SER A 143 6.80 -23.35 -3.04
CA SER A 143 7.52 -22.45 -2.15
C SER A 143 6.79 -21.12 -2.01
N GLN A 144 6.66 -20.58 -0.80
CA GLN A 144 6.15 -19.23 -0.61
C GLN A 144 7.18 -18.19 -1.07
N ILE A 145 6.71 -17.15 -1.77
CA ILE A 145 7.59 -16.12 -2.37
C ILE A 145 7.21 -14.69 -1.98
N ASP A 146 6.42 -14.52 -0.94
CA ASP A 146 5.99 -13.19 -0.47
C ASP A 146 7.20 -12.29 -0.13
N ASP A 147 8.25 -12.86 0.44
CA ASP A 147 9.53 -12.19 0.73
C ASP A 147 10.22 -11.66 -0.54
N ILE A 148 10.20 -12.43 -1.62
CA ILE A 148 10.75 -12.00 -2.91
C ILE A 148 9.97 -10.77 -3.42
N MET A 149 8.64 -10.88 -3.50
CA MET A 149 7.80 -9.81 -4.05
C MET A 149 7.85 -8.54 -3.19
N THR A 150 7.80 -8.69 -1.87
CA THR A 150 7.96 -7.58 -0.93
C THR A 150 9.31 -6.87 -1.11
N SER A 151 10.41 -7.63 -1.25
CA SER A 151 11.73 -7.04 -1.44
C SER A 151 11.88 -6.31 -2.78
N LEU A 152 11.21 -6.78 -3.84
CA LEU A 152 11.21 -6.12 -5.14
C LEU A 152 10.47 -4.79 -5.11
N ARG A 153 9.27 -4.78 -4.52
CA ARG A 153 8.42 -3.58 -4.42
C ARG A 153 8.94 -2.57 -3.40
N ALA A 154 9.77 -2.99 -2.44
CA ALA A 154 10.28 -2.11 -1.40
C ALA A 154 11.07 -0.93 -1.98
N VAL A 155 11.95 -1.17 -2.96
CA VAL A 155 12.75 -0.13 -3.63
C VAL A 155 12.00 0.35 -4.87
N LYS A 156 11.53 1.59 -4.84
CA LYS A 156 10.70 2.21 -5.87
C LYS A 156 11.54 2.76 -7.02
N SER A 157 11.06 2.60 -8.26
CA SER A 157 11.60 3.30 -9.42
C SER A 157 11.27 4.80 -9.36
N ALA A 158 11.88 5.58 -10.27
CA ALA A 158 11.57 7.01 -10.39
C ALA A 158 10.10 7.25 -10.79
N GLU A 159 9.55 6.39 -11.63
CA GLU A 159 8.16 6.44 -12.08
C GLU A 159 7.20 6.12 -10.93
N GLU A 160 7.47 5.07 -10.15
CA GLU A 160 6.68 4.72 -8.96
C GLU A 160 6.69 5.85 -7.92
N LEU A 161 7.87 6.44 -7.67
CA LEU A 161 8.02 7.60 -6.79
C LEU A 161 7.20 8.80 -7.27
N ALA A 162 7.14 9.04 -8.59
CA ALA A 162 6.31 10.11 -9.14
C ALA A 162 4.82 9.86 -8.87
N MET A 163 4.34 8.60 -8.97
CA MET A 163 2.96 8.24 -8.66
C MET A 163 2.65 8.44 -7.16
N ILE A 164 3.54 7.98 -6.27
CA ILE A 164 3.38 8.15 -4.81
C ILE A 164 3.36 9.64 -4.44
N LYS A 165 4.29 10.43 -4.95
CA LYS A 165 4.33 11.89 -4.72
C LYS A 165 3.06 12.57 -5.23
N LYS A 166 2.54 12.15 -6.38
CA LYS A 166 1.26 12.67 -6.90
C LYS A 166 0.09 12.27 -6.00
N SER A 167 0.01 11.03 -5.58
CA SER A 167 -1.00 10.55 -4.63
C SER A 167 -0.97 11.36 -3.32
N THR A 168 0.22 11.57 -2.74
CA THR A 168 0.42 12.41 -1.56
C THR A 168 -0.10 13.84 -1.77
N SER A 169 0.25 14.48 -2.89
CA SER A 169 -0.20 15.84 -3.19
C SER A 169 -1.72 15.97 -3.33
N ILE A 170 -2.38 14.92 -3.80
CA ILE A 170 -3.84 14.85 -3.90
C ILE A 170 -4.49 14.85 -2.51
N VAL A 171 -3.99 14.00 -1.61
CA VAL A 171 -4.50 13.94 -0.22
C VAL A 171 -4.24 15.26 0.51
N GLU A 172 -3.06 15.84 0.38
CA GLU A 172 -2.76 17.15 0.99
C GLU A 172 -3.73 18.24 0.52
N SER A 173 -4.08 18.27 -0.77
CA SER A 173 -5.06 19.22 -1.31
C SER A 173 -6.45 18.93 -0.75
N ALA A 174 -6.85 17.65 -0.71
CA ALA A 174 -8.14 17.25 -0.16
C ALA A 174 -8.28 17.60 1.33
N ILE A 175 -7.22 17.42 2.14
CA ILE A 175 -7.23 17.81 3.57
C ILE A 175 -7.42 19.32 3.72
N ARG A 176 -6.69 20.16 2.94
CA ARG A 176 -6.85 21.62 2.99
C ARG A 176 -8.29 22.04 2.72
N GLU A 177 -8.91 21.47 1.69
CA GLU A 177 -10.31 21.75 1.34
C GLU A 177 -11.30 21.19 2.36
N LEU A 178 -10.99 20.04 2.96
CA LEU A 178 -11.85 19.37 3.95
C LEU A 178 -11.92 20.19 5.24
N VAL A 179 -10.80 20.75 5.67
CA VAL A 179 -10.73 21.61 6.87
C VAL A 179 -11.72 22.77 6.81
N GLU A 180 -11.97 23.34 5.64
CA GLU A 180 -12.90 24.47 5.45
C GLU A 180 -14.38 24.12 5.75
N ILE A 181 -14.71 22.84 5.76
CA ILE A 181 -16.08 22.38 6.03
C ILE A 181 -16.24 21.67 7.37
N VAL A 182 -15.14 21.33 8.05
CA VAL A 182 -15.20 20.76 9.40
C VAL A 182 -15.83 21.79 10.34
N ARG A 183 -16.90 21.40 11.05
CA ARG A 183 -17.60 22.27 12.01
C ARG A 183 -18.43 21.42 12.97
N PRO A 184 -18.73 21.91 14.18
CA PRO A 184 -19.70 21.24 15.04
C PRO A 184 -21.01 20.97 14.33
N GLY A 185 -21.56 19.77 14.53
CA GLY A 185 -22.80 19.30 13.90
C GLY A 185 -22.62 18.56 12.58
N ILE A 186 -21.44 18.58 11.93
CA ILE A 186 -21.21 17.75 10.75
C ILE A 186 -21.23 16.27 11.16
N SER A 187 -21.89 15.42 10.35
CA SER A 187 -21.85 13.98 10.60
C SER A 187 -20.53 13.35 10.12
N ARG A 188 -20.07 12.28 10.78
CA ARG A 188 -18.88 11.57 10.34
C ARG A 188 -19.05 10.94 8.96
N PRO A 189 -20.16 10.28 8.62
CA PRO A 189 -20.42 9.80 7.25
C PRO A 189 -20.35 10.89 6.19
N ASP A 190 -20.90 12.08 6.45
CA ASP A 190 -20.82 13.20 5.51
C ASP A 190 -19.37 13.65 5.31
N LEU A 191 -18.59 13.74 6.39
CA LEU A 191 -17.18 14.14 6.31
C LEU A 191 -16.34 13.10 5.55
N ILE A 192 -16.60 11.80 5.76
CA ILE A 192 -15.98 10.70 4.98
C ILE A 192 -16.34 10.83 3.49
N GLN A 193 -17.58 11.08 3.16
CA GLN A 193 -18.03 11.26 1.77
C GLN A 193 -17.36 12.47 1.13
N GLU A 194 -17.31 13.59 1.83
CA GLU A 194 -16.65 14.81 1.36
C GLU A 194 -15.13 14.60 1.13
N ALA A 195 -14.45 13.84 2.01
CA ALA A 195 -13.06 13.49 1.81
C ALA A 195 -12.85 12.72 0.51
N LYS A 196 -13.68 11.70 0.23
CA LYS A 196 -13.65 10.93 -1.02
C LYS A 196 -13.88 11.81 -2.25
N ILE A 197 -14.90 12.69 -2.20
CA ILE A 197 -15.23 13.61 -3.29
C ILE A 197 -14.03 14.51 -3.60
N ARG A 198 -13.38 15.08 -2.58
CA ARG A 198 -12.24 15.97 -2.77
C ARG A 198 -11.01 15.25 -3.31
N MET A 199 -10.70 14.05 -2.83
CA MET A 199 -9.61 13.27 -3.39
C MET A 199 -9.81 12.97 -4.87
N ILE A 200 -11.02 12.56 -5.28
CA ILE A 200 -11.36 12.33 -6.70
C ILE A 200 -11.29 13.63 -7.50
N ALA A 201 -11.84 14.74 -6.98
CA ALA A 201 -11.80 16.04 -7.65
C ALA A 201 -10.36 16.57 -7.85
N ASN A 202 -9.45 16.25 -6.94
CA ASN A 202 -8.02 16.57 -7.04
C ASN A 202 -7.22 15.59 -7.92
N GLY A 203 -7.90 14.62 -8.53
CA GLY A 203 -7.33 13.74 -9.55
C GLY A 203 -6.93 12.33 -9.06
N ALA A 204 -7.39 11.90 -7.88
CA ALA A 204 -7.24 10.50 -7.48
C ALA A 204 -7.96 9.58 -8.48
N THR A 205 -7.32 8.49 -8.84
CA THR A 205 -7.93 7.44 -9.66
C THR A 205 -8.69 6.40 -8.81
N GLY A 206 -8.51 6.46 -7.50
CA GLY A 206 -9.18 5.66 -6.49
C GLY A 206 -8.95 6.19 -5.08
N ILE A 207 -9.58 5.56 -4.13
CA ILE A 207 -9.44 5.84 -2.70
C ILE A 207 -8.61 4.72 -2.08
N GLY A 208 -7.57 5.06 -1.35
CA GLY A 208 -6.82 4.13 -0.52
C GLY A 208 -7.63 3.80 0.74
N HIS A 209 -7.77 4.78 1.61
CA HIS A 209 -8.60 4.71 2.81
C HIS A 209 -9.13 6.09 3.20
N VAL A 210 -10.13 6.12 4.08
CA VAL A 210 -10.66 7.32 4.73
C VAL A 210 -11.02 6.97 6.16
N THR A 211 -10.10 7.19 7.06
CA THR A 211 -10.21 6.88 8.48
C THR A 211 -10.35 8.20 9.25
N ILE A 212 -11.57 8.50 9.72
CA ILE A 212 -11.87 9.73 10.43
C ILE A 212 -12.43 9.42 11.81
N SER A 213 -11.84 10.00 12.86
CA SER A 213 -12.36 9.88 14.22
C SER A 213 -12.74 11.23 14.83
N PHE A 214 -13.76 11.21 15.68
CA PHE A 214 -14.19 12.33 16.52
C PHE A 214 -13.89 12.00 17.98
N GLY A 215 -12.77 12.51 18.51
CA GLY A 215 -12.36 12.23 19.86
C GLY A 215 -12.06 10.74 20.10
N THR A 216 -12.96 10.04 20.79
CA THR A 216 -12.79 8.61 21.19
C THR A 216 -13.45 7.63 20.25
N SER A 217 -14.04 8.08 19.15
CA SER A 217 -14.76 7.19 18.24
C SER A 217 -13.82 6.26 17.50
N ASN A 218 -14.26 5.00 17.28
CA ASN A 218 -13.48 4.03 16.50
C ASN A 218 -13.36 4.53 15.05
N PRO A 219 -12.15 4.78 14.55
CA PRO A 219 -11.93 5.34 13.22
C PRO A 219 -12.22 4.36 12.08
N GLU A 220 -12.04 3.06 12.32
CA GLU A 220 -12.16 2.00 11.30
C GLU A 220 -13.61 1.66 10.94
N LEU A 221 -14.54 1.96 11.83
CA LEU A 221 -15.94 1.66 11.63
C LEU A 221 -16.73 2.89 11.17
N SER A 222 -17.60 2.71 10.19
CA SER A 222 -18.56 3.74 9.80
C SER A 222 -19.66 3.86 10.85
N ILE A 223 -19.51 4.81 11.79
CA ILE A 223 -20.45 5.07 12.89
C ILE A 223 -21.17 6.39 12.63
N GLU A 224 -22.49 6.39 12.83
CA GLU A 224 -23.32 7.59 12.82
C GLU A 224 -23.06 8.41 14.09
N GLU A 225 -22.34 9.50 13.94
CA GLU A 225 -22.08 10.47 15.00
C GLU A 225 -21.89 11.87 14.43
N ASN A 226 -22.17 12.88 15.25
CA ASN A 226 -21.99 14.27 14.89
C ASN A 226 -20.83 14.87 15.69
N LEU A 227 -20.01 15.66 15.01
CA LEU A 227 -18.90 16.38 15.62
C LEU A 227 -19.40 17.38 16.65
N GLY A 228 -18.86 17.30 17.86
CA GLY A 228 -19.13 18.24 18.94
C GLY A 228 -18.24 19.48 18.88
N ALA A 229 -18.52 20.44 19.75
CA ALA A 229 -17.61 21.54 20.05
C ALA A 229 -16.49 21.07 21.00
N ASN A 230 -15.32 21.72 20.93
CA ASN A 230 -14.12 21.38 21.73
C ASN A 230 -13.70 19.91 21.59
N GLN A 231 -13.74 19.39 20.37
CA GLN A 231 -13.43 18.00 20.05
C GLN A 231 -12.30 17.91 19.04
N LEU A 232 -11.43 16.91 19.23
CA LEU A 232 -10.36 16.58 18.29
C LEU A 232 -10.94 15.76 17.13
N VAL A 233 -10.57 16.11 15.92
CA VAL A 233 -10.83 15.33 14.71
C VAL A 233 -9.49 14.84 14.19
N ALA A 234 -9.35 13.54 14.00
CA ALA A 234 -8.24 12.97 13.24
C ALA A 234 -8.73 12.70 11.81
N LEU A 235 -8.00 13.22 10.84
CA LEU A 235 -8.17 13.02 9.40
C LEU A 235 -6.99 12.16 8.93
N ASP A 236 -7.24 10.90 8.72
CA ASP A 236 -6.27 9.91 8.28
C ASP A 236 -6.74 9.40 6.90
N LEU A 237 -6.04 9.86 5.86
CA LEU A 237 -6.52 9.77 4.49
C LEU A 237 -5.44 9.25 3.55
N GLY A 238 -5.85 8.33 2.68
CA GLY A 238 -5.04 7.79 1.59
C GLY A 238 -5.74 7.85 0.25
N ALA A 239 -5.12 8.45 -0.76
CA ALA A 239 -5.55 8.39 -2.15
C ALA A 239 -4.85 7.25 -2.88
N SER A 240 -5.39 6.86 -4.03
CA SER A 240 -4.70 6.05 -5.01
C SER A 240 -4.53 6.84 -6.30
N TYR A 241 -3.31 6.87 -6.83
CA TYR A 241 -3.04 7.43 -8.13
C TYR A 241 -2.42 6.35 -9.03
N TYR A 242 -3.22 5.84 -9.97
CA TYR A 242 -2.89 4.67 -10.81
C TYR A 242 -2.35 3.47 -10.02
N GLY A 243 -3.00 3.16 -8.88
CA GLY A 243 -2.66 2.03 -8.02
C GLY A 243 -1.66 2.35 -6.91
N TYR A 244 -0.89 3.44 -7.00
CA TYR A 244 0.06 3.85 -5.97
C TYR A 244 -0.61 4.69 -4.89
N LEU A 245 -0.35 4.34 -3.63
CA LEU A 245 -1.04 4.85 -2.47
C LEU A 245 -0.24 5.95 -1.76
N SER A 246 -0.96 6.77 -1.02
CA SER A 246 -0.44 7.72 -0.04
C SER A 246 -1.13 7.51 1.30
N ASP A 247 -0.51 8.01 2.37
CA ASP A 247 -1.01 7.92 3.72
C ASP A 247 -0.60 9.16 4.51
N ILE A 248 -1.59 9.90 5.06
CA ILE A 248 -1.35 11.15 5.77
C ILE A 248 -2.38 11.33 6.86
N ARG A 249 -1.91 11.51 8.11
CA ARG A 249 -2.77 11.88 9.22
C ARG A 249 -2.55 13.32 9.66
N ARG A 250 -3.65 14.06 9.82
CA ARG A 250 -3.67 15.45 10.34
C ARG A 250 -4.81 15.62 11.34
N HIS A 251 -4.69 16.67 12.15
CA HIS A 251 -5.65 16.94 13.22
C HIS A 251 -6.31 18.31 13.08
N VAL A 252 -7.61 18.33 13.36
CA VAL A 252 -8.42 19.56 13.49
C VAL A 252 -9.05 19.58 14.87
N TYR A 253 -9.21 20.74 15.46
CA TYR A 253 -9.88 20.91 16.75
C TYR A 253 -10.99 21.97 16.65
N THR A 254 -12.20 21.61 17.07
CA THR A 254 -13.36 22.51 17.06
C THR A 254 -13.36 23.44 18.26
N GLY A 255 -12.62 24.56 18.16
CA GLY A 255 -12.42 25.54 19.23
C GLY A 255 -10.92 25.76 19.54
N ALA A 256 -10.64 26.39 20.68
CA ALA A 256 -9.26 26.64 21.10
C ALA A 256 -8.58 25.35 21.59
N VAL A 257 -7.49 24.93 20.95
CA VAL A 257 -6.75 23.70 21.33
C VAL A 257 -6.18 23.84 22.74
N PRO A 258 -6.49 22.91 23.67
CA PRO A 258 -5.92 22.92 25.02
C PRO A 258 -4.37 22.92 24.99
N LYS A 259 -3.74 23.72 25.85
CA LYS A 259 -2.26 23.83 25.90
C LYS A 259 -1.59 22.46 26.05
N ARG A 260 -2.13 21.59 26.91
CA ARG A 260 -1.62 20.22 27.10
C ARG A 260 -1.66 19.41 25.81
N LEU A 261 -2.74 19.51 25.03
CA LEU A 261 -2.90 18.82 23.74
C LEU A 261 -1.88 19.34 22.71
N LYS A 262 -1.72 20.68 22.60
CA LYS A 262 -0.70 21.31 21.74
C LYS A 262 0.71 20.82 22.09
N SER A 263 1.05 20.80 23.38
CA SER A 263 2.39 20.37 23.83
C SER A 263 2.63 18.89 23.54
N LEU A 264 1.65 18.03 23.80
CA LEU A 264 1.77 16.60 23.53
C LEU A 264 1.88 16.32 22.01
N HIS A 265 1.06 16.97 21.21
CA HIS A 265 1.15 16.84 19.75
C HIS A 265 2.51 17.29 19.20
N ALA A 266 3.01 18.45 19.66
CA ALA A 266 4.33 18.93 19.25
C ALA A 266 5.46 17.96 19.64
N LEU A 267 5.34 17.32 20.83
CA LEU A 267 6.28 16.28 21.26
C LEU A 267 6.22 15.06 20.33
N MET A 268 5.02 14.58 20.00
CA MET A 268 4.85 13.45 19.07
C MET A 268 5.41 13.76 17.69
N CYS A 269 5.17 14.96 17.15
CA CYS A 269 5.77 15.40 15.89
C CYS A 269 7.30 15.37 15.95
N GLY A 270 7.90 15.84 17.07
CA GLY A 270 9.35 15.79 17.27
C GLY A 270 9.90 14.37 17.30
N ILE A 271 9.16 13.41 17.86
CA ILE A 271 9.54 11.98 17.85
C ILE A 271 9.45 11.42 16.44
N VAL A 272 8.38 11.71 15.69
CA VAL A 272 8.24 11.30 14.27
C VAL A 272 9.40 11.85 13.44
N ASP A 273 9.73 13.13 13.58
CA ASP A 273 10.86 13.76 12.88
C ASP A 273 12.21 13.13 13.24
N GLU A 274 12.42 12.74 14.51
CA GLU A 274 13.64 12.07 14.94
C GLU A 274 13.76 10.65 14.34
N ILE A 275 12.68 9.88 14.32
CA ILE A 275 12.64 8.57 13.65
C ILE A 275 12.80 8.73 12.14
N GLY A 276 12.09 9.69 11.54
CA GLY A 276 12.23 10.03 10.12
C GLY A 276 13.66 10.38 9.73
N GLY A 277 14.36 11.14 10.57
CA GLY A 277 15.79 11.46 10.41
C GLY A 277 16.72 10.24 10.49
N GLY A 278 16.28 9.16 11.15
CA GLY A 278 16.98 7.88 11.25
C GLY A 278 16.77 6.93 10.05
N LEU A 279 15.93 7.27 9.09
CA LEU A 279 15.67 6.47 7.89
C LEU A 279 16.81 6.60 6.87
N VAL A 280 17.96 6.03 7.19
CA VAL A 280 19.17 6.09 6.36
C VAL A 280 19.53 4.71 5.84
N PRO A 281 20.25 4.60 4.70
CA PRO A 281 20.71 3.32 4.18
C PRO A 281 21.48 2.50 5.22
N GLY A 282 21.13 1.21 5.34
CA GLY A 282 21.71 0.29 6.32
C GLY A 282 21.08 0.34 7.72
N ALA A 283 20.22 1.30 8.04
CA ALA A 283 19.41 1.24 9.26
C ALA A 283 18.46 0.03 9.20
N THR A 284 18.19 -0.55 10.36
CA THR A 284 17.27 -1.68 10.48
C THR A 284 15.90 -1.24 11.02
N ALA A 285 14.83 -1.84 10.51
CA ALA A 285 13.48 -1.59 11.02
C ALA A 285 13.39 -1.83 12.54
N ARG A 286 13.98 -2.91 13.03
CA ARG A 286 14.07 -3.23 14.46
C ARG A 286 14.77 -2.13 15.25
N GLY A 287 15.92 -1.62 14.77
CA GLY A 287 16.65 -0.55 15.45
C GLY A 287 15.87 0.76 15.53
N LEU A 288 15.10 1.10 14.48
CA LEU A 288 14.20 2.25 14.49
C LEU A 288 13.03 2.06 15.48
N TYR A 289 12.46 0.87 15.53
CA TYR A 289 11.44 0.50 16.50
C TYR A 289 11.96 0.65 17.94
N GLU A 290 13.13 0.08 18.26
CA GLU A 290 13.76 0.20 19.60
C GLU A 290 14.06 1.66 19.94
N ARG A 291 14.50 2.45 18.96
CA ARG A 291 14.72 3.90 19.13
C ARG A 291 13.43 4.62 19.48
N ALA A 292 12.33 4.34 18.78
CA ALA A 292 11.03 4.93 19.07
C ALA A 292 10.56 4.59 20.49
N LEU A 293 10.65 3.33 20.92
CA LEU A 293 10.31 2.93 22.29
C LEU A 293 11.13 3.67 23.34
N SER A 294 12.44 3.83 23.12
CA SER A 294 13.31 4.61 24.01
C SER A 294 12.87 6.07 24.11
N LEU A 295 12.40 6.68 23.01
CA LEU A 295 11.88 8.04 23.01
C LEU A 295 10.55 8.15 23.77
N TYR A 296 9.65 7.16 23.63
CA TYR A 296 8.43 7.08 24.42
C TYR A 296 8.74 7.02 25.91
N GLU A 297 9.60 6.07 26.33
CA GLU A 297 10.00 5.90 27.72
C GLU A 297 10.63 7.18 28.32
N LYS A 298 11.58 7.77 27.59
CA LYS A 298 12.25 9.03 28.00
C LYS A 298 11.26 10.17 28.27
N ASN A 299 10.16 10.21 27.54
CA ASN A 299 9.14 11.27 27.65
C ASN A 299 7.93 10.85 28.49
N GLY A 300 7.95 9.67 29.13
CA GLY A 300 6.85 9.18 29.95
C GLY A 300 5.57 8.89 29.16
N LEU A 301 5.72 8.53 27.87
CA LEU A 301 4.63 8.22 26.97
C LEU A 301 4.40 6.71 26.86
N VAL A 302 3.19 6.33 26.47
CA VAL A 302 2.83 4.93 26.19
C VAL A 302 2.45 4.84 24.72
N PRO A 303 3.12 3.98 23.94
CA PRO A 303 2.73 3.75 22.54
C PRO A 303 1.37 3.05 22.49
N LEU A 304 0.49 3.45 21.55
CA LEU A 304 -0.81 2.82 21.33
C LEU A 304 -0.77 1.75 20.26
N ILE A 305 0.23 1.78 19.38
CA ILE A 305 0.44 0.78 18.32
C ILE A 305 1.76 0.06 18.53
N ILE A 306 1.84 -1.17 18.02
CA ILE A 306 2.99 -2.07 18.20
C ILE A 306 4.05 -1.94 17.11
N ASN A 307 3.88 -1.01 16.18
CA ASN A 307 4.85 -0.66 15.14
C ASN A 307 5.11 0.85 15.17
N VAL A 308 6.03 1.33 14.37
CA VAL A 308 6.38 2.75 14.28
C VAL A 308 6.31 3.25 12.84
N GLY A 309 5.66 2.50 11.98
CA GLY A 309 5.46 2.82 10.58
C GLY A 309 5.57 1.62 9.66
N HIS A 310 5.43 1.87 8.39
CA HIS A 310 5.40 0.86 7.33
C HIS A 310 5.93 1.42 6.02
N SER A 311 6.31 0.53 5.09
CA SER A 311 6.54 0.94 3.70
C SER A 311 5.22 1.07 2.96
N ILE A 312 5.18 1.94 1.97
CA ILE A 312 3.98 2.23 1.17
C ILE A 312 4.29 2.12 -0.32
N GLY A 313 3.32 1.72 -1.11
CA GLY A 313 3.44 1.58 -2.56
C GLY A 313 2.13 1.21 -3.23
N LEU A 314 2.01 -0.03 -3.69
CA LEU A 314 0.76 -0.61 -4.22
C LEU A 314 -0.19 -1.09 -3.11
N MET A 315 0.33 -1.26 -1.90
CA MET A 315 -0.42 -1.48 -0.67
C MET A 315 -0.11 -0.33 0.30
N THR A 316 -1.05 -0.02 1.17
CA THR A 316 -0.83 0.98 2.23
C THR A 316 0.30 0.51 3.15
N GLU A 317 0.28 -0.77 3.51
CA GLU A 317 1.22 -1.37 4.44
C GLU A 317 1.92 -2.57 3.76
N GLU A 318 3.11 -2.35 3.19
CA GLU A 318 3.86 -3.42 2.50
C GLU A 318 4.86 -4.14 3.43
N SER A 319 5.50 -3.41 4.34
CA SER A 319 6.47 -3.92 5.32
C SER A 319 6.44 -3.05 6.57
N TRP A 320 6.57 -3.66 7.75
CA TRP A 320 6.46 -2.98 9.03
C TRP A 320 7.81 -2.58 9.64
N ILE A 321 7.85 -1.42 10.28
CA ILE A 321 8.92 -1.02 11.20
C ILE A 321 8.54 -1.50 12.60
N SER A 322 8.97 -2.69 12.96
CA SER A 322 8.54 -3.39 14.19
C SER A 322 9.65 -4.24 14.80
N ALA A 323 9.41 -4.75 16.02
CA ALA A 323 10.33 -5.63 16.73
C ALA A 323 10.72 -6.91 15.96
N GLY A 324 9.76 -7.45 15.18
CA GLY A 324 9.94 -8.69 14.41
C GLY A 324 10.47 -8.50 12.99
N SER A 325 10.73 -7.26 12.58
CA SER A 325 11.15 -6.96 11.20
C SER A 325 12.67 -7.08 11.03
N ASP A 326 13.08 -7.86 10.03
CA ASP A 326 14.48 -7.97 9.61
C ASP A 326 14.80 -7.05 8.41
N LEU A 327 13.88 -6.13 8.06
CA LEU A 327 14.07 -5.18 6.97
C LEU A 327 15.28 -4.29 7.23
N VAL A 328 16.20 -4.26 6.26
CA VAL A 328 17.32 -3.33 6.19
C VAL A 328 16.96 -2.27 5.16
N LEU A 329 17.07 -0.99 5.52
CA LEU A 329 16.66 0.11 4.69
C LEU A 329 17.64 0.35 3.54
N GLU A 330 17.11 0.54 2.33
CA GLU A 330 17.86 0.82 1.12
C GLU A 330 17.38 2.14 0.47
N PRO A 331 18.26 2.84 -0.28
CA PRO A 331 17.83 3.98 -1.10
C PRO A 331 16.70 3.60 -2.06
N GLY A 332 15.73 4.48 -2.24
CA GLY A 332 14.54 4.24 -3.05
C GLY A 332 13.35 3.67 -2.28
N MET A 333 13.53 3.22 -1.04
CA MET A 333 12.41 2.83 -0.19
C MET A 333 11.61 4.06 0.25
N VAL A 334 10.28 3.89 0.34
CA VAL A 334 9.36 4.89 0.86
C VAL A 334 8.75 4.35 2.14
N ILE A 335 8.96 5.08 3.22
CA ILE A 335 8.52 4.68 4.58
C ILE A 335 7.60 5.76 5.12
N ASN A 336 6.46 5.32 5.61
CA ASN A 336 5.55 6.11 6.41
C ASN A 336 5.89 5.91 7.89
N VAL A 337 6.18 6.97 8.62
CA VAL A 337 6.44 6.94 10.07
C VAL A 337 5.20 7.45 10.76
N GLU A 338 4.56 6.59 11.53
CA GLU A 338 3.34 6.88 12.27
C GLU A 338 3.49 6.50 13.74
N LEU A 339 3.19 7.43 14.64
CA LEU A 339 3.35 7.24 16.08
C LEU A 339 2.18 7.86 16.85
N TYR A 340 1.62 7.10 17.79
CA TYR A 340 0.44 7.50 18.55
C TYR A 340 0.61 7.27 20.05
N THR A 341 0.01 8.16 20.85
CA THR A 341 -0.07 8.04 22.31
C THR A 341 -1.43 8.50 22.81
N GLY A 342 -1.80 8.11 24.03
CA GLY A 342 -3.03 8.56 24.69
C GLY A 342 -2.92 9.99 25.20
N TYR A 343 -3.90 10.83 24.87
CA TYR A 343 -4.08 12.15 25.49
C TYR A 343 -4.81 12.07 26.82
N GLY A 344 -5.67 11.09 27.01
CA GLY A 344 -6.58 10.84 28.14
C GLY A 344 -8.00 10.62 27.66
N ASP A 345 -8.83 10.05 28.52
CA ASP A 345 -10.24 9.76 28.26
C ASP A 345 -10.51 9.01 26.93
N GLY A 346 -9.55 8.15 26.53
CA GLY A 346 -9.63 7.38 25.28
C GLY A 346 -9.28 8.17 24.01
N VAL A 347 -8.95 9.46 24.11
CA VAL A 347 -8.49 10.25 22.96
C VAL A 347 -7.04 9.91 22.65
N GLU A 348 -6.75 9.61 21.39
CA GLU A 348 -5.42 9.41 20.87
C GLU A 348 -4.89 10.65 20.16
N ILE A 349 -3.59 10.82 20.17
CA ILE A 349 -2.89 11.86 19.42
C ILE A 349 -1.61 11.28 18.83
N GLY A 350 -1.29 11.65 17.62
CA GLY A 350 -0.08 11.21 16.95
C GLY A 350 0.21 12.06 15.74
N ASN A 351 1.15 11.61 14.95
CA ASN A 351 1.47 12.23 13.67
C ASN A 351 2.01 11.17 12.71
N GLU A 352 1.88 11.45 11.44
CA GLU A 352 2.26 10.55 10.37
C GLU A 352 2.90 11.33 9.22
N GLU A 353 4.08 10.89 8.78
CA GLU A 353 4.87 11.53 7.73
C GLU A 353 5.52 10.51 6.82
N THR A 354 5.44 10.73 5.51
CA THR A 354 6.05 9.86 4.51
C THR A 354 7.44 10.37 4.11
N TYR A 355 8.41 9.46 4.07
CA TYR A 355 9.80 9.73 3.74
C TYR A 355 10.31 8.83 2.61
N LEU A 356 11.07 9.41 1.70
CA LEU A 356 11.91 8.70 0.73
C LEU A 356 13.31 8.52 1.32
N ILE A 357 13.81 7.29 1.34
CA ILE A 357 15.20 7.01 1.70
C ILE A 357 16.09 7.35 0.50
N THR A 358 17.03 8.25 0.68
CA THR A 358 18.02 8.61 -0.33
C THR A 358 19.43 8.14 0.08
N GLU A 359 20.38 8.24 -0.83
CA GLU A 359 21.80 7.89 -0.55
C GLU A 359 22.42 8.69 0.62
N LYS A 360 21.90 9.88 0.91
CA LYS A 360 22.52 10.80 1.87
C LYS A 360 21.69 11.00 3.15
N ARG A 361 20.46 11.39 2.98
CA ARG A 361 19.51 11.69 4.06
C ARG A 361 18.08 11.43 3.62
N PRO A 362 17.15 11.08 4.51
CA PRO A 362 15.76 10.93 4.14
C PRO A 362 15.18 12.26 3.62
N GLU A 363 14.33 12.17 2.59
CA GLU A 363 13.55 13.28 2.04
C GLU A 363 12.10 13.10 2.48
N ARG A 364 11.55 14.06 3.24
CA ARG A 364 10.14 14.03 3.57
C ARG A 364 9.30 14.37 2.33
N ILE A 365 8.38 13.49 1.96
CA ILE A 365 7.47 13.65 0.81
C ILE A 365 6.27 14.50 1.21
N THR A 366 5.73 14.29 2.41
CA THR A 366 4.60 15.08 2.95
C THR A 366 5.03 16.52 3.21
N THR A 367 4.20 17.48 2.76
CA THR A 367 4.48 18.93 2.87
C THR A 367 3.42 19.71 3.63
N LEU A 368 2.26 19.10 3.89
CA LEU A 368 1.17 19.72 4.62
C LEU A 368 1.60 20.08 6.04
N PRO A 369 1.33 21.32 6.53
CA PRO A 369 1.65 21.70 7.90
C PRO A 369 1.11 20.74 8.95
N ILE A 370 1.91 20.47 9.97
CA ILE A 370 1.65 19.47 11.01
C ILE A 370 0.79 20.02 12.17
N PRO A 371 0.85 21.30 12.60
CA PRO A 371 0.12 21.77 13.78
C PRO A 371 -1.37 21.44 13.71
N ILE A 372 -1.98 21.18 14.89
CA ILE A 372 -3.43 21.00 15.00
C ILE A 372 -4.11 22.29 14.51
N ILE A 373 -5.02 22.15 13.56
CA ILE A 373 -5.77 23.28 12.97
C ILE A 373 -6.93 23.62 13.90
N GLU A 374 -7.02 24.89 14.33
CA GLU A 374 -8.13 25.41 15.15
C GLU A 374 -9.23 25.96 14.22
N ILE A 375 -10.50 25.58 14.49
CA ILE A 375 -11.68 26.08 13.75
C ILE A 375 -12.78 26.53 14.69
#